data_821873e7684ca8a1825c3091190fc7e6
#
_entry.id   821873e7684ca8a1825c3091190fc7e6
#
_cell.length_a   1.000
_cell.length_b   1.000
_cell.length_c   1.000
_cell.angle_alpha   90.00
_cell.angle_beta   90.00
_cell.angle_gamma   90.00
#
_symmetry.space_group_name_H-M   'P 1'
#
loop_
_entity.id
_entity.type
_entity.pdbx_description
1 polymer ?
#
loop_
_entity_poly.entity_id
_entity_poly.type
_entity_poly.pdbx_seq_one_letter_code
_entity_poly.pdbx_strand_id
1 'polypeptide(L)'
;MSRQAPPSAALLAAMLTFGVREIGWSYLNGSGLVIPGTSNVLGTAGLYGAGIFYWMLGAMAWMLVILLEWWGLYRLLHHGRLPRCVVYGGLFLLLFGCLFLTAGHVPGNEWVARHQIQGAGGLAGHLLGTGLFLPLAGRSAVLAFSGLGYLLALVYAVGMRPRPFCRAMLREWRAWRMNRKEK
;
A
#
# COMPACT_ATOMS: atom_id res chain seq x y z
N MET A 1 27.90 -21.31 0.60
CA MET A 1 26.98 -20.31 1.18
C MET A 1 25.97 -19.93 0.12
N SER A 2 24.79 -20.56 0.11
CA SER A 2 23.69 -20.20 -0.81
C SER A 2 23.19 -18.81 -0.41
N ARG A 3 23.38 -17.83 -1.30
CA ARG A 3 22.74 -16.51 -1.16
C ARG A 3 21.22 -16.73 -1.29
N GLN A 4 20.54 -16.87 -0.19
CA GLN A 4 19.08 -16.87 -0.20
C GLN A 4 18.62 -15.50 -0.74
N ALA A 5 17.77 -15.54 -1.76
CA ALA A 5 17.16 -14.33 -2.29
C ALA A 5 16.43 -13.58 -1.16
N PRO A 6 16.46 -12.25 -1.14
CA PRO A 6 15.74 -11.49 -0.13
C PRO A 6 14.23 -11.80 -0.22
N PRO A 7 13.51 -11.83 0.92
CA PRO A 7 12.09 -12.21 0.95
C PRO A 7 11.20 -11.31 0.07
N SER A 8 11.60 -10.07 -0.13
CA SER A 8 10.96 -9.12 -1.04
C SER A 8 11.06 -9.53 -2.51
N ALA A 9 12.23 -10.01 -2.95
CA ALA A 9 12.41 -10.51 -4.31
C ALA A 9 11.56 -11.77 -4.56
N ALA A 10 11.45 -12.65 -3.57
CA ALA A 10 10.58 -13.81 -3.63
C ALA A 10 9.10 -13.41 -3.74
N LEU A 11 8.65 -12.43 -2.94
CA LEU A 11 7.30 -11.91 -3.00
C LEU A 11 7.03 -11.23 -4.34
N LEU A 12 7.96 -10.43 -4.84
CA LEU A 12 7.86 -9.79 -6.16
C LEU A 12 7.68 -10.84 -7.27
N ALA A 13 8.51 -11.88 -7.29
CA ALA A 13 8.42 -12.96 -8.26
C ALA A 13 7.07 -13.70 -8.17
N ALA A 14 6.59 -13.96 -6.95
CA ALA A 14 5.29 -14.57 -6.73
C ALA A 14 4.14 -13.70 -7.25
N MET A 15 4.20 -12.39 -7.03
CA MET A 15 3.18 -11.45 -7.50
C MET A 15 3.18 -11.25 -9.02
N LEU A 16 4.36 -11.23 -9.66
CA LEU A 16 4.49 -11.13 -11.12
C LEU A 16 3.95 -12.35 -11.85
N THR A 17 4.07 -13.54 -11.24
CA THR A 17 3.63 -14.81 -11.82
C THR A 17 2.31 -15.32 -11.24
N PHE A 18 1.55 -14.42 -10.60
CA PHE A 18 0.27 -14.76 -9.98
C PHE A 18 -0.82 -14.97 -11.03
N GLY A 19 -1.45 -16.16 -10.99
CA GLY A 19 -2.61 -16.50 -11.81
C GLY A 19 -3.80 -16.87 -10.92
N VAL A 20 -4.82 -16.02 -10.88
CA VAL A 20 -6.00 -16.24 -10.02
C VAL A 20 -6.73 -17.54 -10.34
N ARG A 21 -6.72 -18.00 -11.59
CA ARG A 21 -7.37 -19.23 -12.04
C ARG A 21 -6.72 -20.51 -11.52
N GLU A 22 -5.48 -20.40 -11.02
CA GLU A 22 -4.74 -21.52 -10.45
C GLU A 22 -5.09 -21.78 -8.98
N ILE A 23 -5.82 -20.84 -8.33
CA ILE A 23 -6.22 -20.95 -6.93
C ILE A 23 -7.57 -21.68 -6.83
N GLY A 24 -7.59 -22.74 -5.99
CA GLY A 24 -8.81 -23.51 -5.73
C GLY A 24 -9.84 -22.82 -4.82
N TRP A 25 -9.57 -21.62 -4.31
CA TRP A 25 -10.52 -20.88 -3.47
C TRP A 25 -11.61 -20.24 -4.32
N SER A 26 -12.86 -20.61 -4.07
CA SER A 26 -14.01 -20.08 -4.81
C SER A 26 -14.14 -18.57 -4.76
N TYR A 27 -13.70 -17.93 -3.69
CA TYR A 27 -13.69 -16.46 -3.55
C TYR A 27 -12.67 -15.75 -4.45
N LEU A 28 -11.57 -16.42 -4.79
CA LEU A 28 -10.53 -15.88 -5.66
C LEU A 28 -10.62 -16.42 -7.08
N ASN A 29 -11.32 -17.53 -7.26
CA ASN A 29 -11.56 -18.17 -8.55
C ASN A 29 -13.06 -18.20 -8.87
N GLY A 30 -13.62 -17.07 -9.31
CA GLY A 30 -15.04 -16.93 -9.64
C GLY A 30 -15.49 -17.75 -10.86
N SER A 31 -14.59 -18.33 -11.64
CA SER A 31 -14.92 -19.18 -12.80
C SER A 31 -15.11 -20.65 -12.44
N GLY A 32 -14.75 -21.08 -11.23
CA GLY A 32 -14.79 -22.48 -10.82
C GLY A 32 -13.84 -23.41 -11.58
N LEU A 33 -13.14 -22.91 -12.58
CA LEU A 33 -12.16 -23.64 -13.39
C LEU A 33 -10.79 -23.51 -12.74
N VAL A 34 -10.33 -24.58 -12.10
CA VAL A 34 -8.96 -24.69 -11.60
C VAL A 34 -8.07 -25.24 -12.72
N ILE A 35 -7.03 -24.51 -13.09
CA ILE A 35 -6.04 -25.00 -14.03
C ILE A 35 -5.09 -25.92 -13.27
N PRO A 36 -4.95 -27.20 -13.67
CA PRO A 36 -4.03 -28.11 -13.03
C PRO A 36 -2.57 -27.63 -13.19
N GLY A 37 -1.86 -27.55 -12.06
CA GLY A 37 -0.49 -27.05 -12.03
C GLY A 37 -0.42 -25.54 -11.74
N THR A 38 0.72 -25.07 -11.26
CA THR A 38 0.95 -23.65 -11.02
C THR A 38 2.09 -23.14 -11.90
N SER A 39 1.86 -22.02 -12.57
CA SER A 39 2.88 -21.25 -13.29
C SER A 39 3.68 -20.34 -12.36
N ASN A 40 3.30 -20.24 -11.09
CA ASN A 40 3.98 -19.40 -10.12
C ASN A 40 5.40 -19.90 -9.85
N VAL A 41 6.39 -19.00 -9.96
CA VAL A 41 7.83 -19.34 -9.80
C VAL A 41 8.13 -19.93 -8.41
N LEU A 42 7.38 -19.55 -7.38
CA LEU A 42 7.51 -20.10 -6.02
C LEU A 42 6.54 -21.25 -5.74
N GLY A 43 5.93 -21.83 -6.78
CA GLY A 43 4.96 -22.90 -6.65
C GLY A 43 3.69 -22.48 -5.92
N THR A 44 3.03 -23.44 -5.27
CA THR A 44 1.78 -23.22 -4.55
C THR A 44 1.89 -22.21 -3.41
N ALA A 45 3.00 -22.19 -2.68
CA ALA A 45 3.22 -21.23 -1.59
C ALA A 45 3.26 -19.79 -2.10
N GLY A 46 3.94 -19.53 -3.21
CA GLY A 46 3.97 -18.22 -3.85
C GLY A 46 2.61 -17.80 -4.39
N LEU A 47 1.87 -18.75 -4.98
CA LEU A 47 0.54 -18.51 -5.50
C LEU A 47 -0.44 -18.07 -4.41
N TYR A 48 -0.54 -18.82 -3.31
CA TYR A 48 -1.41 -18.46 -2.19
C TYR A 48 -0.94 -17.20 -1.46
N GLY A 49 0.36 -17.03 -1.26
CA GLY A 49 0.92 -15.82 -0.65
C GLY A 49 0.58 -14.56 -1.43
N ALA A 50 0.83 -14.55 -2.74
CA ALA A 50 0.47 -13.44 -3.61
C ALA A 50 -1.05 -13.20 -3.62
N GLY A 51 -1.85 -14.27 -3.69
CA GLY A 51 -3.31 -14.20 -3.66
C GLY A 51 -3.85 -13.51 -2.40
N ILE A 52 -3.34 -13.87 -1.23
CA ILE A 52 -3.72 -13.24 0.05
C ILE A 52 -3.40 -11.74 0.03
N PHE A 53 -2.21 -11.35 -0.43
CA PHE A 53 -1.84 -9.93 -0.49
C PHE A 53 -2.70 -9.15 -1.49
N TYR A 54 -2.98 -9.71 -2.66
CA TYR A 54 -3.90 -9.08 -3.63
C TYR A 54 -5.31 -8.98 -3.06
N TRP A 55 -5.80 -10.02 -2.42
CA TRP A 55 -7.13 -10.02 -1.83
C TRP A 55 -7.27 -9.01 -0.70
N MET A 56 -6.26 -8.91 0.18
CA MET A 56 -6.29 -7.96 1.32
C MET A 56 -6.04 -6.52 0.91
N LEU A 57 -5.02 -6.27 0.09
CA LEU A 57 -4.52 -4.92 -0.20
C LEU A 57 -4.87 -4.43 -1.61
N GLY A 58 -5.35 -5.30 -2.48
CA GLY A 58 -5.60 -4.93 -3.87
C GLY A 58 -4.31 -4.51 -4.57
N ALA A 59 -4.38 -3.41 -5.33
CA ALA A 59 -3.24 -2.84 -6.02
C ALA A 59 -2.14 -2.33 -5.07
N MET A 60 -2.48 -2.02 -3.81
CA MET A 60 -1.49 -1.62 -2.80
C MET A 60 -0.55 -2.74 -2.38
N ALA A 61 -0.82 -4.00 -2.77
CA ALA A 61 0.12 -5.10 -2.60
C ALA A 61 1.47 -4.83 -3.29
N TRP A 62 1.49 -4.12 -4.42
CA TRP A 62 2.73 -3.69 -5.07
C TRP A 62 3.52 -2.69 -4.22
N MET A 63 2.82 -1.78 -3.54
CA MET A 63 3.46 -0.83 -2.62
C MET A 63 4.08 -1.55 -1.42
N LEU A 64 3.48 -2.67 -0.97
CA LEU A 64 4.07 -3.50 0.09
C LEU A 64 5.46 -4.03 -0.31
N VAL A 65 5.63 -4.49 -1.56
CA VAL A 65 6.94 -4.96 -2.07
C VAL A 65 7.95 -3.81 -2.03
N ILE A 66 7.58 -2.63 -2.53
CA ILE A 66 8.43 -1.44 -2.53
C ILE A 66 8.83 -1.06 -1.09
N LEU A 67 7.90 -1.13 -0.14
CA LEU A 67 8.18 -0.85 1.27
C LEU A 67 9.13 -1.86 1.89
N LEU A 68 9.00 -3.15 1.57
CA LEU A 68 9.89 -4.19 2.06
C LEU A 68 11.31 -3.99 1.54
N GLU A 69 11.47 -3.65 0.26
CA GLU A 69 12.77 -3.29 -0.32
C GLU A 69 13.35 -2.05 0.34
N TRP A 70 12.52 -1.01 0.52
CA TRP A 70 12.93 0.21 1.20
C TRP A 70 13.38 -0.05 2.64
N TRP A 71 12.64 -0.84 3.40
CA TRP A 71 13.00 -1.21 4.77
C TRP A 71 14.29 -2.04 4.83
N GLY A 72 14.48 -2.94 3.86
CA GLY A 72 15.73 -3.69 3.70
C GLY A 72 16.90 -2.77 3.45
N LEU A 73 16.78 -1.87 2.48
CA LEU A 73 17.80 -0.87 2.14
C LEU A 73 18.08 0.09 3.29
N TYR A 74 17.03 0.57 3.97
CA TYR A 74 17.17 1.45 5.13
C TYR A 74 17.98 0.79 6.25
N ARG A 75 17.75 -0.51 6.53
CA ARG A 75 18.55 -1.27 7.52
C ARG A 75 20.01 -1.41 7.12
N LEU A 76 20.29 -1.66 5.84
CA LEU A 76 21.64 -1.78 5.31
C LEU A 76 22.41 -0.46 5.44
N LEU A 77 21.77 0.66 5.06
CA LEU A 77 22.42 1.98 5.07
C LEU A 77 22.65 2.52 6.48
N HIS A 78 21.75 2.26 7.41
CA HIS A 78 21.81 2.85 8.75
C HIS A 78 22.30 1.89 9.84
N HIS A 79 22.80 0.70 9.49
CA HIS A 79 23.41 -0.31 10.40
C HIS A 79 22.63 -0.53 11.71
N GLY A 80 21.32 -0.35 11.70
CA GLY A 80 20.52 -0.32 12.90
C GLY A 80 19.12 -0.91 12.77
N ARG A 81 18.35 -0.77 13.86
CA ARG A 81 16.94 -1.13 13.90
C ARG A 81 16.13 -0.09 13.13
N LEU A 82 15.13 -0.57 12.38
CA LEU A 82 14.14 0.31 11.74
C LEU A 82 13.47 1.19 12.80
N PRO A 83 13.45 2.52 12.64
CA PRO A 83 12.71 3.39 13.53
C PRO A 83 11.22 3.06 13.48
N ARG A 84 10.57 3.03 14.62
CA ARG A 84 9.12 2.74 14.69
C ARG A 84 8.29 3.66 13.79
N CYS A 85 8.70 4.92 13.65
CA CYS A 85 8.02 5.88 12.77
C CYS A 85 8.02 5.45 11.29
N VAL A 86 9.11 4.84 10.79
CA VAL A 86 9.22 4.35 9.41
C VAL A 86 8.29 3.15 9.20
N VAL A 87 8.23 2.24 10.17
CA VAL A 87 7.34 1.07 10.11
C VAL A 87 5.88 1.50 10.14
N TYR A 88 5.49 2.32 11.11
CA TYR A 88 4.10 2.83 11.19
C TYR A 88 3.76 3.70 9.98
N GLY A 89 4.69 4.54 9.50
CA GLY A 89 4.52 5.30 8.27
C GLY A 89 4.19 4.41 7.08
N GLY A 90 4.92 3.30 6.91
CA GLY A 90 4.64 2.31 5.86
C GLY A 90 3.29 1.62 6.01
N LEU A 91 2.91 1.23 7.23
CA LEU A 91 1.60 0.62 7.49
C LEU A 91 0.44 1.61 7.19
N PHE A 92 0.56 2.86 7.64
CA PHE A 92 -0.43 3.90 7.33
C PHE A 92 -0.47 4.23 5.84
N LEU A 93 0.68 4.20 5.15
CA LEU A 93 0.73 4.39 3.70
C LEU A 93 -0.10 3.34 2.97
N LEU A 94 0.02 2.06 3.34
CA LEU A 94 -0.79 0.99 2.78
C LEU A 94 -2.28 1.21 3.08
N LEU A 95 -2.63 1.54 4.32
CA LEU A 95 -4.01 1.74 4.75
C LEU A 95 -4.68 2.90 4.00
N PHE A 96 -4.05 4.08 4.00
CA PHE A 96 -4.57 5.25 3.30
C PHE A 96 -4.57 5.06 1.78
N GLY A 97 -3.60 4.31 1.23
CA GLY A 97 -3.58 3.93 -0.17
C GLY A 97 -4.76 3.04 -0.55
N CYS A 98 -5.09 2.03 0.26
CA CYS A 98 -6.27 1.19 0.04
C CYS A 98 -7.56 2.02 0.07
N LEU A 99 -7.71 2.95 1.02
CA LEU A 99 -8.85 3.86 1.11
C LEU A 99 -8.95 4.79 -0.11
N PHE A 100 -7.83 5.37 -0.52
CA PHE A 100 -7.75 6.26 -1.66
C PHE A 100 -8.14 5.55 -2.97
N LEU A 101 -7.61 4.34 -3.20
CA LEU A 101 -7.95 3.54 -4.38
C LEU A 101 -9.43 3.12 -4.40
N THR A 102 -10.00 2.82 -3.25
CA THR A 102 -11.43 2.46 -3.16
C THR A 102 -12.33 3.65 -3.44
N ALA A 103 -12.01 4.83 -2.90
CA ALA A 103 -12.78 6.05 -3.13
C ALA A 103 -12.54 6.64 -4.53
N GLY A 104 -11.36 6.43 -5.11
CA GLY A 104 -10.87 7.13 -6.30
C GLY A 104 -11.49 6.72 -7.63
N HIS A 105 -12.24 5.61 -7.74
CA HIS A 105 -12.68 5.08 -9.04
C HIS A 105 -11.52 5.05 -10.04
N VAL A 106 -10.41 4.47 -9.63
CA VAL A 106 -9.25 4.35 -10.50
C VAL A 106 -9.66 3.57 -11.75
N PRO A 107 -9.38 4.10 -12.96
CA PRO A 107 -9.60 3.36 -14.19
C PRO A 107 -8.71 2.09 -14.15
N GLY A 108 -9.32 0.94 -13.98
CA GLY A 108 -8.63 -0.33 -13.74
C GLY A 108 -9.62 -1.44 -13.44
N ASN A 109 -10.90 -1.24 -13.77
CA ASN A 109 -11.92 -2.29 -13.63
C ASN A 109 -11.50 -3.59 -14.30
N GLU A 110 -10.78 -3.52 -15.42
CA GLU A 110 -10.24 -4.70 -16.10
C GLU A 110 -9.19 -5.43 -15.25
N TRP A 111 -8.30 -4.70 -14.56
CA TRP A 111 -7.30 -5.29 -13.68
C TRP A 111 -7.95 -5.92 -12.45
N VAL A 112 -8.92 -5.23 -11.86
CA VAL A 112 -9.75 -5.74 -10.74
C VAL A 112 -10.50 -7.00 -11.15
N ALA A 113 -11.11 -6.98 -12.33
CA ALA A 113 -11.84 -8.14 -12.88
C ALA A 113 -10.91 -9.31 -13.19
N ARG A 114 -9.72 -9.06 -13.75
CA ARG A 114 -8.72 -10.11 -14.01
C ARG A 114 -8.24 -10.80 -12.75
N HIS A 115 -8.08 -10.06 -11.65
CA HIS A 115 -7.59 -10.59 -10.38
C HIS A 115 -8.73 -10.98 -9.43
N GLN A 116 -9.99 -10.78 -9.83
CA GLN A 116 -11.21 -11.11 -9.08
C GLN A 116 -11.18 -10.56 -7.63
N ILE A 117 -10.72 -9.32 -7.48
CA ILE A 117 -10.61 -8.64 -6.20
C ILE A 117 -11.88 -7.79 -5.96
N GLN A 118 -12.24 -7.57 -4.70
CA GLN A 118 -13.41 -6.76 -4.32
C GLN A 118 -13.31 -5.27 -4.65
N GLY A 119 -12.21 -4.84 -5.27
CA GLY A 119 -11.94 -3.46 -5.66
C GLY A 119 -10.45 -3.16 -5.67
N ALA A 120 -10.07 -2.01 -6.23
CA ALA A 120 -8.66 -1.63 -6.36
C ALA A 120 -7.92 -1.53 -5.00
N GLY A 121 -8.63 -1.22 -3.92
CA GLY A 121 -8.09 -1.17 -2.55
C GLY A 121 -8.13 -2.50 -1.79
N GLY A 122 -8.58 -3.60 -2.42
CA GLY A 122 -8.74 -4.91 -1.79
C GLY A 122 -9.78 -4.94 -0.67
N LEU A 123 -9.75 -5.99 0.15
CA LEU A 123 -10.66 -6.15 1.29
C LEU A 123 -10.50 -5.01 2.30
N ALA A 124 -9.26 -4.58 2.59
CA ALA A 124 -9.02 -3.49 3.53
C ALA A 124 -9.66 -2.18 3.08
N GLY A 125 -9.50 -1.83 1.79
CA GLY A 125 -10.16 -0.67 1.21
C GLY A 125 -11.67 -0.81 1.16
N HIS A 126 -12.17 -1.99 0.85
CA HIS A 126 -13.62 -2.25 0.82
C HIS A 126 -14.24 -2.11 2.21
N LEU A 127 -13.72 -2.78 3.22
CA LEU A 127 -14.27 -2.72 4.59
C LEU A 127 -14.22 -1.31 5.17
N LEU A 128 -13.08 -0.66 5.08
CA LEU A 128 -12.91 0.69 5.65
C LEU A 128 -13.52 1.76 4.75
N GLY A 129 -13.34 1.66 3.43
CA GLY A 129 -13.85 2.64 2.47
C GLY A 129 -15.36 2.56 2.35
N THR A 130 -15.88 1.48 1.76
CA THR A 130 -17.32 1.34 1.49
C THR A 130 -18.12 1.04 2.74
N GLY A 131 -17.56 0.29 3.70
CA GLY A 131 -18.27 -0.10 4.92
C GLY A 131 -18.35 1.02 5.96
N LEU A 132 -17.33 1.87 6.06
CA LEU A 132 -17.27 2.86 7.14
C LEU A 132 -17.19 4.31 6.64
N PHE A 133 -16.15 4.66 5.88
CA PHE A 133 -15.87 6.07 5.61
C PHE A 133 -16.75 6.70 4.52
N LEU A 134 -17.07 5.97 3.45
CA LEU A 134 -17.91 6.49 2.36
C LEU A 134 -19.33 6.84 2.81
N PRO A 135 -20.04 6.00 3.61
CA PRO A 135 -21.36 6.36 4.10
C PRO A 135 -21.36 7.51 5.12
N LEU A 136 -20.28 7.66 5.90
CA LEU A 136 -20.19 8.70 6.94
C LEU A 136 -19.78 10.07 6.40
N ALA A 137 -18.79 10.12 5.52
CA ALA A 137 -18.16 11.38 5.11
C ALA A 137 -18.40 11.73 3.62
N GLY A 138 -18.88 10.79 2.85
CA GLY A 138 -19.03 10.95 1.40
C GLY A 138 -17.70 10.82 0.66
N ARG A 139 -17.81 10.64 -0.65
CA ARG A 139 -16.67 10.29 -1.52
C ARG A 139 -15.58 11.35 -1.57
N SER A 140 -15.95 12.62 -1.74
CA SER A 140 -14.98 13.72 -1.87
C SER A 140 -14.17 13.91 -0.58
N ALA A 141 -14.82 13.81 0.59
CA ALA A 141 -14.15 13.93 1.86
C ALA A 141 -13.20 12.76 2.11
N VAL A 142 -13.60 11.53 1.78
CA VAL A 142 -12.74 10.34 1.91
C VAL A 142 -11.53 10.45 0.99
N LEU A 143 -11.70 10.92 -0.25
CA LEU A 143 -10.58 11.15 -1.17
C LEU A 143 -9.58 12.18 -0.64
N ALA A 144 -10.08 13.32 -0.15
CA ALA A 144 -9.23 14.37 0.41
C ALA A 144 -8.49 13.89 1.67
N PHE A 145 -9.21 13.23 2.58
CA PHE A 145 -8.66 12.69 3.82
C PHE A 145 -7.62 11.59 3.55
N SER A 146 -7.96 10.61 2.71
CA SER A 146 -7.06 9.50 2.40
C SER A 146 -5.85 9.96 1.58
N GLY A 147 -6.02 10.90 0.65
CA GLY A 147 -4.93 11.50 -0.11
C GLY A 147 -3.95 12.26 0.78
N LEU A 148 -4.46 13.11 1.69
CA LEU A 148 -3.62 13.82 2.66
C LEU A 148 -2.93 12.85 3.61
N GLY A 149 -3.66 11.85 4.13
CA GLY A 149 -3.12 10.80 4.98
C GLY A 149 -2.02 10.00 4.29
N TYR A 150 -2.20 9.66 3.01
CA TYR A 150 -1.21 8.98 2.18
C TYR A 150 0.08 9.79 2.05
N LEU A 151 -0.02 11.10 1.74
CA LEU A 151 1.14 11.98 1.63
C LEU A 151 1.89 12.12 2.97
N LEU A 152 1.19 12.29 4.07
CA LEU A 152 1.78 12.33 5.40
C LEU A 152 2.46 11.00 5.76
N ALA A 153 1.79 9.89 5.50
CA ALA A 153 2.33 8.56 5.74
C ALA A 153 3.59 8.29 4.89
N LEU A 154 3.64 8.79 3.64
CA LEU A 154 4.81 8.70 2.77
C LEU A 154 6.02 9.41 3.38
N VAL A 155 5.84 10.63 3.90
CA VAL A 155 6.91 11.39 4.58
C VAL A 155 7.49 10.61 5.76
N TYR A 156 6.62 9.98 6.57
CA TYR A 156 7.05 9.14 7.68
C TYR A 156 7.69 7.82 7.24
N ALA A 157 7.17 7.19 6.19
CA ALA A 157 7.69 5.93 5.65
C ALA A 157 9.11 6.10 5.07
N VAL A 158 9.42 7.25 4.46
CA VAL A 158 10.76 7.59 3.97
C VAL A 158 11.72 7.90 5.13
N GLY A 159 11.22 8.09 6.36
CA GLY A 159 12.03 8.40 7.54
C GLY A 159 12.32 9.89 7.71
N MET A 160 11.68 10.74 6.92
CA MET A 160 11.76 12.18 7.13
C MET A 160 11.06 12.55 8.43
N ARG A 161 11.74 13.34 9.27
CA ARG A 161 11.15 13.88 10.49
C ARG A 161 10.47 15.21 10.16
N PRO A 162 9.13 15.29 10.06
CA PRO A 162 8.45 16.52 9.65
C PRO A 162 8.58 17.65 10.69
N ARG A 163 8.92 17.31 11.94
CA ARG A 163 9.05 18.29 13.04
C ARG A 163 9.99 19.47 12.76
N PRO A 164 11.24 19.28 12.24
CA PRO A 164 12.12 20.42 11.92
C PRO A 164 11.57 21.23 10.75
N PHE A 165 11.00 20.59 9.73
CA PHE A 165 10.41 21.26 8.57
C PHE A 165 9.18 22.09 8.97
N CYS A 166 8.24 21.53 9.73
CA CYS A 166 7.07 22.25 10.24
C CYS A 166 7.46 23.43 11.13
N ARG A 167 8.52 23.28 11.97
CA ARG A 167 9.00 24.39 12.81
C ARG A 167 9.66 25.50 11.98
N ALA A 168 10.38 25.15 10.91
CA ALA A 168 10.96 26.14 10.00
C ALA A 168 9.87 26.91 9.27
N MET A 169 8.91 26.23 8.69
CA MET A 169 7.77 26.82 7.99
C MET A 169 6.91 27.70 8.88
N LEU A 170 6.66 27.28 10.14
CA LEU A 170 5.94 28.11 11.13
C LEU A 170 6.73 29.35 11.51
N ARG A 171 8.06 29.30 11.58
CA ARG A 171 8.91 30.47 11.83
C ARG A 171 8.83 31.48 10.68
N GLU A 172 8.97 31.02 9.45
CA GLU A 172 8.86 31.86 8.25
C GLU A 172 7.47 32.48 8.12
N TRP A 173 6.41 31.70 8.37
CA TRP A 173 5.03 32.20 8.35
C TRP A 173 4.79 33.26 9.41
N ARG A 174 5.34 33.09 10.64
CA ARG A 174 5.25 34.11 11.70
C ARG A 174 6.02 35.37 11.34
N ALA A 175 7.22 35.24 10.77
CA ALA A 175 8.01 36.38 10.32
C ALA A 175 7.29 37.15 9.20
N TRP A 176 6.72 36.45 8.22
CA TRP A 176 5.92 37.06 7.16
C TRP A 176 4.67 37.79 7.70
N ARG A 177 3.99 37.21 8.70
CA ARG A 177 2.82 37.82 9.33
C ARG A 177 3.17 39.08 10.12
N MET A 178 4.33 39.12 10.77
CA MET A 178 4.78 40.32 11.50
C MET A 178 5.16 41.44 10.53
N ASN A 179 5.87 41.15 9.46
CA ASN A 179 6.25 42.12 8.42
C ASN A 179 5.03 42.74 7.68
N ARG A 180 3.88 42.06 7.68
CA ARG A 180 2.61 42.58 7.13
C ARG A 180 1.90 43.56 8.07
N LYS A 181 2.19 43.53 9.36
CA LYS A 181 1.57 44.44 10.35
C LYS A 181 2.30 45.78 10.47
N GLU A 182 3.52 45.85 9.95
CA GLU A 182 4.36 47.06 9.97
C GLU A 182 4.25 47.89 8.67
N LYS A 183 3.50 47.39 7.68
CA LYS A 183 3.10 48.15 6.47
C LYS A 183 1.62 48.54 6.53
#